data_62892572807d06fb7a8dc2ab8a43a64e
#
_entry.id   62892572807d06fb7a8dc2ab8a43a64e
#
_cell.length_a   1.000
_cell.length_b   1.000
_cell.length_c   1.000
_cell.angle_alpha   90.00
_cell.angle_beta   90.00
_cell.angle_gamma   90.00
#
_symmetry.space_group_name_H-M   'P 1'
#
loop_
_entity.id
_entity.type
_entity.pdbx_description
1 polymer ?
#
loop_
_entity_poly.entity_id
_entity_poly.type
_entity_poly.pdbx_seq_one_letter_code
_entity_poly.pdbx_strand_id
1 'polypeptide(L)'
;MQKTWYRQGADLLKEIHDTKLSDDTLAFWYLGQCGFVFKKSATVYIDPVLNDITDDTGETRRLYSSPFSPGQVQADYVLCTHGHLDHLALDTLTAIAAADSHTVFIVPGACVSILTEAGISSDCIMAANAHHTLVFPGLTIKPVSAAHPVHMTDNAGNDTALCYYLIMDGIRLLHMGDTYLTDQLLNDLQALPVPHLFFPPINGGDYFRTARDCIGNLSYIESAHLAVLLHADMTVPTHYDMIIGNTIDPTIFLRELWMQNSAAKAHIPMLGERFFYHL
;
A
#
# COMPACT_ATOMS: atom_id res chain seq x y z
N MET A 1 8.78 3.04 21.92
CA MET A 1 9.86 3.88 21.33
C MET A 1 9.20 4.78 20.30
N GLN A 2 9.38 6.10 20.39
CA GLN A 2 8.82 7.04 19.41
C GLN A 2 9.56 6.82 18.07
N LYS A 3 8.82 6.49 17.00
CA LYS A 3 9.43 6.35 15.66
C LYS A 3 9.75 7.75 15.13
N THR A 4 10.90 7.88 14.49
CA THR A 4 11.36 9.11 13.87
C THR A 4 11.54 8.88 12.37
N TRP A 5 11.28 9.93 11.59
CA TRP A 5 11.52 9.91 10.17
C TRP A 5 13.02 9.92 9.87
N TYR A 6 13.47 9.03 9.01
CA TYR A 6 14.82 9.09 8.41
C TYR A 6 14.95 10.36 7.56
N ARG A 7 13.88 10.67 6.77
CA ARG A 7 13.75 11.91 6.00
C ARG A 7 12.29 12.36 6.00
N GLN A 8 12.05 13.68 6.07
CA GLN A 8 10.70 14.25 6.10
C GLN A 8 10.67 15.67 5.51
N GLY A 9 9.48 16.22 5.36
CA GLY A 9 9.29 17.61 4.91
C GLY A 9 9.79 17.83 3.48
N ALA A 10 10.30 19.03 3.24
CA ALA A 10 10.81 19.47 1.95
C ALA A 10 11.96 18.59 1.42
N ASP A 11 12.79 18.04 2.32
CA ASP A 11 13.91 17.19 1.91
C ASP A 11 13.45 15.85 1.34
N LEU A 12 12.39 15.26 1.90
CA LEU A 12 11.80 14.02 1.38
C LEU A 12 11.10 14.28 0.04
N LEU A 13 10.29 15.33 -0.04
CA LEU A 13 9.62 15.71 -1.30
C LEU A 13 10.63 16.00 -2.41
N LYS A 14 11.68 16.76 -2.10
CA LYS A 14 12.76 17.05 -3.04
C LYS A 14 13.46 15.77 -3.50
N GLU A 15 13.73 14.83 -2.59
CA GLU A 15 14.36 13.56 -2.94
C GLU A 15 13.45 12.74 -3.86
N ILE A 16 12.15 12.64 -3.56
CA ILE A 16 11.18 11.94 -4.43
C ILE A 16 11.17 12.58 -5.83
N HIS A 17 11.06 13.91 -5.88
CA HIS A 17 10.98 14.65 -7.14
C HIS A 17 12.28 14.52 -7.96
N ASP A 18 13.45 14.76 -7.35
CA ASP A 18 14.73 14.89 -8.06
C ASP A 18 15.39 13.53 -8.35
N THR A 19 14.88 12.43 -7.79
CA THR A 19 15.47 11.09 -8.03
C THR A 19 15.41 10.74 -9.51
N LYS A 20 16.58 10.57 -10.11
CA LYS A 20 16.76 10.09 -11.48
C LYS A 20 17.12 8.61 -11.46
N LEU A 21 16.56 7.85 -12.37
CA LEU A 21 16.64 6.40 -12.42
C LEU A 21 17.18 5.95 -13.77
N SER A 22 17.94 4.86 -13.75
CA SER A 22 18.29 4.11 -14.97
C SER A 22 17.13 3.21 -15.41
N ASP A 23 17.22 2.68 -16.63
CA ASP A 23 16.14 1.88 -17.23
C ASP A 23 15.84 0.59 -16.45
N ASP A 24 16.81 0.05 -15.73
CA ASP A 24 16.70 -1.17 -14.91
C ASP A 24 16.37 -0.93 -13.43
N THR A 25 16.21 0.35 -13.02
CA THR A 25 16.07 0.74 -11.62
C THR A 25 14.67 1.28 -11.32
N LEU A 26 14.13 0.87 -10.19
CA LEU A 26 12.95 1.47 -9.55
C LEU A 26 13.36 2.00 -8.18
N ALA A 27 12.86 3.17 -7.78
CA ALA A 27 12.98 3.67 -6.42
C ALA A 27 11.65 3.56 -5.68
N PHE A 28 11.70 3.26 -4.38
CA PHE A 28 10.53 3.40 -3.53
C PHE A 28 10.88 4.07 -2.19
N TRP A 29 9.88 4.70 -1.58
CA TRP A 29 9.95 5.33 -0.24
C TRP A 29 8.82 4.80 0.62
N TYR A 30 9.12 4.53 1.87
CA TYR A 30 8.15 4.09 2.87
C TYR A 30 7.54 5.28 3.60
N LEU A 31 6.21 5.40 3.57
CA LEU A 31 5.46 6.45 4.25
C LEU A 31 4.79 6.00 5.55
N GLY A 32 5.01 4.74 5.93
CA GLY A 32 4.39 4.12 7.09
C GLY A 32 3.12 3.33 6.75
N GLN A 33 2.72 2.41 7.60
CA GLN A 33 1.59 1.51 7.45
C GLN A 33 1.68 0.68 6.15
N CYS A 34 0.76 0.90 5.22
CA CYS A 34 0.81 0.38 3.85
C CYS A 34 1.22 1.45 2.83
N GLY A 35 1.59 2.65 3.29
CA GLY A 35 1.90 3.80 2.46
C GLY A 35 3.27 3.73 1.79
N PHE A 36 3.30 3.78 0.47
CA PHE A 36 4.53 3.83 -0.32
C PHE A 36 4.46 4.83 -1.47
N VAL A 37 5.63 5.33 -1.85
CA VAL A 37 5.85 5.98 -3.15
C VAL A 37 6.70 5.05 -3.99
N PHE A 38 6.29 4.76 -5.20
CA PHE A 38 7.06 4.06 -6.22
C PHE A 38 7.35 5.02 -7.36
N LYS A 39 8.58 5.06 -7.81
CA LYS A 39 9.00 5.92 -8.93
C LYS A 39 9.80 5.15 -9.95
N LYS A 40 9.41 5.30 -11.21
CA LYS A 40 10.16 4.91 -12.40
C LYS A 40 9.89 5.96 -13.49
N SER A 41 9.26 5.64 -14.62
CA SER A 41 8.76 6.64 -15.58
C SER A 41 7.53 7.39 -15.04
N ALA A 42 6.76 6.78 -14.15
CA ALA A 42 5.67 7.39 -13.41
C ALA A 42 5.95 7.39 -11.90
N THR A 43 5.33 8.34 -11.18
CA THR A 43 5.33 8.42 -9.71
C THR A 43 3.96 7.96 -9.20
N VAL A 44 3.97 6.86 -8.47
CA VAL A 44 2.77 6.18 -7.94
C VAL A 44 2.80 6.20 -6.42
N TYR A 45 1.76 6.74 -5.81
CA TYR A 45 1.52 6.61 -4.37
C TYR A 45 0.50 5.50 -4.13
N ILE A 46 0.75 4.64 -3.17
CA ILE A 46 -0.23 3.63 -2.71
C ILE A 46 -0.52 3.89 -1.25
N ASP A 47 -1.81 3.90 -0.89
CA ASP A 47 -2.32 4.09 0.48
C ASP A 47 -1.63 5.26 1.23
N PRO A 48 -1.50 6.47 0.63
CA PRO A 48 -0.87 7.58 1.30
C PRO A 48 -1.77 8.13 2.41
N VAL A 49 -1.33 8.02 3.66
CA VAL A 49 -2.01 8.62 4.82
C VAL A 49 -1.17 9.77 5.34
N LEU A 50 -1.49 10.97 4.90
CA LEU A 50 -0.72 12.19 5.17
C LEU A 50 -1.47 13.18 6.08
N ASN A 51 -2.52 12.74 6.73
CA ASN A 51 -3.29 13.43 7.76
C ASN A 51 -3.26 12.65 9.08
N ASP A 52 -3.74 13.25 10.15
CA ASP A 52 -3.94 12.54 11.41
C ASP A 52 -5.16 11.61 11.31
N ILE A 53 -5.09 10.49 12.01
CA ILE A 53 -6.22 9.58 12.23
C ILE A 53 -6.60 9.75 13.69
N THR A 54 -7.82 10.19 13.96
CA THR A 54 -8.34 10.39 15.31
C THR A 54 -9.43 9.37 15.62
N ASP A 55 -9.58 9.02 16.89
CA ASP A 55 -10.72 8.26 17.38
C ASP A 55 -11.92 9.18 17.69
N ASP A 56 -13.02 8.58 18.17
CA ASP A 56 -14.26 9.30 18.51
C ASP A 56 -14.07 10.36 19.63
N THR A 57 -12.98 10.28 20.39
CA THR A 57 -12.62 11.28 21.40
C THR A 57 -11.79 12.43 20.84
N GLY A 58 -11.34 12.33 19.59
CA GLY A 58 -10.46 13.28 18.93
C GLY A 58 -8.98 13.05 19.25
N GLU A 59 -8.63 11.96 19.94
CA GLU A 59 -7.23 11.60 20.19
C GLU A 59 -6.62 10.93 18.95
N THR A 60 -5.36 11.31 18.66
CA THR A 60 -4.64 10.71 17.53
C THR A 60 -4.37 9.22 17.75
N ARG A 61 -4.62 8.43 16.71
CA ARG A 61 -4.32 7.00 16.67
C ARG A 61 -2.96 6.70 16.04
N ARG A 62 -2.26 7.73 15.54
CA ARG A 62 -0.95 7.58 14.91
C ARG A 62 0.18 7.63 15.93
N LEU A 63 1.20 6.80 15.73
CA LEU A 63 2.42 6.77 16.54
C LEU A 63 3.45 7.80 16.11
N TYR A 64 3.28 8.40 14.94
CA TYR A 64 4.17 9.43 14.37
C TYR A 64 3.39 10.34 13.42
N SER A 65 3.84 11.59 13.30
CA SER A 65 3.21 12.60 12.42
C SER A 65 3.39 12.26 10.94
N SER A 66 2.57 12.89 10.09
CA SER A 66 2.79 12.88 8.63
C SER A 66 4.18 13.43 8.27
N PRO A 67 4.82 12.89 7.21
CA PRO A 67 6.13 13.39 6.79
C PRO A 67 6.09 14.78 6.15
N PHE A 68 4.99 15.13 5.49
CA PHE A 68 4.76 16.40 4.79
C PHE A 68 3.25 16.63 4.60
N SER A 69 2.88 17.86 4.21
CA SER A 69 1.49 18.20 3.91
C SER A 69 1.04 17.52 2.60
N PRO A 70 -0.18 16.93 2.56
CA PRO A 70 -0.69 16.26 1.36
C PRO A 70 -0.80 17.18 0.13
N GLY A 71 -1.08 18.47 0.31
CA GLY A 71 -1.10 19.45 -0.81
C GLY A 71 0.25 19.73 -1.46
N GLN A 72 1.35 19.12 -0.99
CA GLN A 72 2.68 19.19 -1.60
C GLN A 72 3.02 17.95 -2.44
N VAL A 73 2.15 16.96 -2.48
CA VAL A 73 2.34 15.73 -3.26
C VAL A 73 2.28 16.05 -4.75
N GLN A 74 3.23 15.50 -5.49
CA GLN A 74 3.24 15.44 -6.95
C GLN A 74 3.23 13.98 -7.36
N ALA A 75 2.12 13.52 -7.91
CA ALA A 75 1.90 12.12 -8.27
C ALA A 75 1.21 12.02 -9.64
N ASP A 76 1.64 11.08 -10.46
CA ASP A 76 0.87 10.72 -11.65
C ASP A 76 -0.36 9.91 -11.25
N TYR A 77 -0.18 8.99 -10.28
CA TYR A 77 -1.23 8.08 -9.81
C TYR A 77 -1.23 7.97 -8.28
N VAL A 78 -2.42 7.97 -7.70
CA VAL A 78 -2.65 7.64 -6.28
C VAL A 78 -3.61 6.46 -6.22
N LEU A 79 -3.14 5.35 -5.63
CA LEU A 79 -3.91 4.12 -5.47
C LEU A 79 -4.36 3.99 -4.01
N CYS A 80 -5.61 3.59 -3.79
CA CYS A 80 -6.07 3.11 -2.48
C CYS A 80 -6.54 1.67 -2.59
N THR A 81 -6.13 0.85 -1.62
CA THR A 81 -6.45 -0.59 -1.63
C THR A 81 -7.87 -0.86 -1.17
N HIS A 82 -8.42 -0.10 -0.23
CA HIS A 82 -9.78 -0.22 0.28
C HIS A 82 -10.21 1.03 1.06
N GLY A 83 -11.45 1.05 1.56
CA GLY A 83 -12.10 2.24 2.13
C GLY A 83 -11.78 2.57 3.59
N HIS A 84 -10.87 1.88 4.29
CA HIS A 84 -10.51 2.24 5.67
C HIS A 84 -9.66 3.52 5.73
N LEU A 85 -9.77 4.26 6.83
CA LEU A 85 -9.15 5.58 7.01
C LEU A 85 -7.62 5.58 6.97
N ASP A 86 -6.99 4.45 7.29
CA ASP A 86 -5.54 4.26 7.24
C ASP A 86 -5.04 3.77 5.87
N HIS A 87 -5.92 3.79 4.84
CA HIS A 87 -5.62 3.52 3.44
C HIS A 87 -6.27 4.56 2.51
N LEU A 88 -7.58 4.80 2.62
CA LEU A 88 -8.32 5.82 1.88
C LEU A 88 -8.54 7.04 2.79
N ALA A 89 -7.49 7.83 2.96
CA ALA A 89 -7.49 9.01 3.82
C ALA A 89 -8.05 10.22 3.05
N LEU A 90 -9.35 10.51 3.19
CA LEU A 90 -10.06 11.52 2.40
C LEU A 90 -9.42 12.90 2.49
N ASP A 91 -8.98 13.34 3.68
CA ASP A 91 -8.30 14.64 3.85
C ASP A 91 -7.00 14.69 3.04
N THR A 92 -6.28 13.57 2.95
CA THR A 92 -5.09 13.45 2.10
C THR A 92 -5.48 13.55 0.63
N LEU A 93 -6.45 12.74 0.18
CA LEU A 93 -6.82 12.65 -1.24
C LEU A 93 -7.41 13.94 -1.77
N THR A 94 -8.28 14.59 -1.01
CA THR A 94 -8.88 15.88 -1.38
C THR A 94 -7.84 17.00 -1.45
N ALA A 95 -6.86 17.02 -0.54
CA ALA A 95 -5.77 18.00 -0.59
C ALA A 95 -4.84 17.78 -1.79
N ILE A 96 -4.55 16.52 -2.17
CA ILE A 96 -3.79 16.20 -3.39
C ILE A 96 -4.58 16.65 -4.62
N ALA A 97 -5.86 16.30 -4.73
CA ALA A 97 -6.72 16.68 -5.86
C ALA A 97 -6.86 18.19 -6.03
N ALA A 98 -6.91 18.94 -4.92
CA ALA A 98 -6.97 20.40 -4.94
C ALA A 98 -5.65 21.04 -5.39
N ALA A 99 -4.52 20.39 -5.14
CA ALA A 99 -3.19 20.89 -5.48
C ALA A 99 -2.79 20.56 -6.94
N ASP A 100 -3.19 19.39 -7.45
CA ASP A 100 -2.85 18.93 -8.79
C ASP A 100 -4.03 18.20 -9.44
N SER A 101 -4.62 18.83 -10.44
CA SER A 101 -5.75 18.28 -11.22
C SER A 101 -5.35 17.20 -12.24
N HIS A 102 -4.05 16.89 -12.38
CA HIS A 102 -3.57 15.85 -13.31
C HIS A 102 -3.41 14.49 -12.62
N THR A 103 -3.35 14.46 -11.28
CA THR A 103 -3.27 13.23 -10.52
C THR A 103 -4.51 12.35 -10.75
N VAL A 104 -4.30 11.08 -11.12
CA VAL A 104 -5.37 10.10 -11.28
C VAL A 104 -5.49 9.24 -10.02
N PHE A 105 -6.67 9.22 -9.43
CA PHE A 105 -6.99 8.40 -8.26
C PHE A 105 -7.57 7.07 -8.71
N ILE A 106 -6.93 5.96 -8.33
CA ILE A 106 -7.34 4.60 -8.69
C ILE A 106 -7.77 3.89 -7.40
N VAL A 107 -9.05 3.58 -7.30
CA VAL A 107 -9.65 3.03 -6.07
C VAL A 107 -10.54 1.84 -6.41
N PRO A 108 -10.83 0.93 -5.46
CA PRO A 108 -11.84 -0.09 -5.65
C PRO A 108 -13.15 0.54 -6.16
N GLY A 109 -13.82 -0.13 -7.10
CA GLY A 109 -15.02 0.42 -7.71
C GLY A 109 -16.09 0.84 -6.69
N ALA A 110 -16.22 0.09 -5.58
CA ALA A 110 -17.12 0.44 -4.48
C ALA A 110 -16.72 1.72 -3.71
N CYS A 111 -15.47 2.20 -3.85
CA CYS A 111 -14.99 3.40 -3.18
C CYS A 111 -15.12 4.67 -4.03
N VAL A 112 -15.52 4.58 -5.29
CA VAL A 112 -15.61 5.73 -6.21
C VAL A 112 -16.57 6.81 -5.68
N SER A 113 -17.73 6.40 -5.15
CA SER A 113 -18.71 7.34 -4.58
C SER A 113 -18.14 8.13 -3.41
N ILE A 114 -17.29 7.50 -2.58
CA ILE A 114 -16.66 8.15 -1.42
C ILE A 114 -15.82 9.37 -1.87
N LEU A 115 -15.05 9.21 -2.95
CA LEU A 115 -14.20 10.29 -3.48
C LEU A 115 -15.04 11.39 -4.16
N THR A 116 -16.07 11.01 -4.94
CA THR A 116 -16.93 11.99 -5.60
C THR A 116 -17.75 12.80 -4.61
N GLU A 117 -18.28 12.18 -3.56
CA GLU A 117 -18.99 12.85 -2.46
C GLU A 117 -18.08 13.80 -1.66
N ALA A 118 -16.78 13.48 -1.57
CA ALA A 118 -15.76 14.35 -0.99
C ALA A 118 -15.33 15.51 -1.93
N GLY A 119 -15.88 15.59 -3.16
CA GLY A 119 -15.65 16.69 -4.11
C GLY A 119 -14.47 16.49 -5.05
N ILE A 120 -13.88 15.29 -5.13
CA ILE A 120 -12.87 14.96 -6.14
C ILE A 120 -13.58 14.76 -7.49
N SER A 121 -13.09 15.40 -8.56
CA SER A 121 -13.67 15.30 -9.90
C SER A 121 -13.70 13.85 -10.39
N SER A 122 -14.84 13.41 -10.92
CA SER A 122 -14.98 12.09 -11.54
C SER A 122 -14.00 11.87 -12.70
N ASP A 123 -13.54 12.93 -13.37
CA ASP A 123 -12.56 12.84 -14.46
C ASP A 123 -11.16 12.43 -13.97
N CYS A 124 -10.89 12.61 -12.68
CA CYS A 124 -9.65 12.21 -12.02
C CYS A 124 -9.76 10.86 -11.30
N ILE A 125 -10.93 10.20 -11.29
CA ILE A 125 -11.16 8.95 -10.57
C ILE A 125 -11.30 7.79 -11.55
N MET A 126 -10.58 6.71 -11.29
CA MET A 126 -10.68 5.47 -12.04
C MET A 126 -11.04 4.31 -11.12
N ALA A 127 -12.14 3.64 -11.43
CA ALA A 127 -12.55 2.43 -10.72
C ALA A 127 -11.63 1.27 -11.07
N ALA A 128 -11.11 0.59 -10.05
CA ALA A 128 -10.40 -0.67 -10.16
C ALA A 128 -11.30 -1.82 -9.68
N ASN A 129 -11.30 -2.93 -10.40
CA ASN A 129 -11.98 -4.16 -10.03
C ASN A 129 -11.10 -5.35 -10.39
N ALA A 130 -11.17 -6.44 -9.64
CA ALA A 130 -10.42 -7.66 -9.91
C ALA A 130 -10.63 -8.13 -11.36
N HIS A 131 -9.59 -8.72 -11.93
CA HIS A 131 -9.55 -9.21 -13.30
C HIS A 131 -9.68 -8.14 -14.42
N HIS A 132 -9.82 -6.86 -14.07
CA HIS A 132 -9.82 -5.75 -15.04
C HIS A 132 -8.46 -5.05 -15.02
N THR A 133 -7.64 -5.34 -16.03
CA THR A 133 -6.32 -4.71 -16.16
C THR A 133 -6.43 -3.26 -16.61
N LEU A 134 -5.77 -2.34 -15.90
CA LEU A 134 -5.63 -0.94 -16.27
C LEU A 134 -4.23 -0.74 -16.88
N VAL A 135 -4.16 -0.02 -18.01
CA VAL A 135 -2.90 0.19 -18.74
C VAL A 135 -2.68 1.67 -18.98
N PHE A 136 -1.52 2.15 -18.53
CA PHE A 136 -1.06 3.52 -18.70
C PHE A 136 0.38 3.52 -19.27
N PRO A 137 0.88 4.65 -19.77
CA PRO A 137 2.27 4.75 -20.17
C PRO A 137 3.21 4.37 -19.02
N GLY A 138 4.04 3.34 -19.22
CA GLY A 138 5.01 2.84 -18.23
C GLY A 138 4.40 2.12 -17.02
N LEU A 139 3.07 2.02 -16.90
CA LEU A 139 2.40 1.40 -15.75
C LEU A 139 1.24 0.50 -16.20
N THR A 140 1.29 -0.76 -15.79
CA THR A 140 0.15 -1.69 -15.87
C THR A 140 -0.27 -2.10 -14.47
N ILE A 141 -1.57 -2.04 -14.18
CA ILE A 141 -2.15 -2.42 -12.89
C ILE A 141 -3.09 -3.60 -13.11
N LYS A 142 -2.86 -4.68 -12.38
CA LYS A 142 -3.74 -5.84 -12.33
C LYS A 142 -4.31 -5.94 -10.91
N PRO A 143 -5.53 -5.46 -10.68
CA PRO A 143 -6.17 -5.60 -9.38
C PRO A 143 -6.53 -7.06 -9.11
N VAL A 144 -6.39 -7.49 -7.86
CA VAL A 144 -6.77 -8.81 -7.36
C VAL A 144 -7.71 -8.61 -6.18
N SER A 145 -8.84 -9.31 -6.13
CA SER A 145 -9.80 -9.17 -5.04
C SER A 145 -9.16 -9.58 -3.71
N ALA A 146 -9.23 -8.70 -2.71
CA ALA A 146 -8.74 -8.92 -1.35
C ALA A 146 -9.87 -9.41 -0.44
N ALA A 147 -9.55 -10.21 0.57
CA ALA A 147 -10.47 -10.66 1.60
C ALA A 147 -10.29 -9.84 2.88
N HIS A 148 -11.14 -8.81 3.09
CA HIS A 148 -11.00 -7.95 4.25
C HIS A 148 -12.34 -7.63 4.95
N PRO A 149 -12.83 -8.52 5.84
CA PRO A 149 -12.30 -9.85 6.21
C PRO A 149 -12.63 -10.96 5.22
N VAL A 150 -13.50 -10.72 4.26
CA VAL A 150 -13.92 -11.65 3.20
C VAL A 150 -13.90 -10.93 1.86
N HIS A 151 -13.90 -11.68 0.76
CA HIS A 151 -14.12 -11.08 -0.56
C HIS A 151 -15.52 -10.48 -0.63
N MET A 152 -15.61 -9.20 -0.89
CA MET A 152 -16.88 -8.46 -0.92
C MET A 152 -16.98 -7.59 -2.16
N THR A 153 -18.18 -7.51 -2.69
CA THR A 153 -18.55 -6.54 -3.72
C THR A 153 -19.74 -5.71 -3.25
N ASP A 154 -19.87 -4.52 -3.80
CA ASP A 154 -21.10 -3.71 -3.64
C ASP A 154 -22.26 -4.29 -4.45
N ASN A 155 -23.44 -3.64 -4.38
CA ASN A 155 -24.63 -4.07 -5.12
C ASN A 155 -24.48 -4.00 -6.65
N ALA A 156 -23.49 -3.27 -7.16
CA ALA A 156 -23.18 -3.17 -8.59
C ALA A 156 -22.13 -4.20 -9.03
N GLY A 157 -21.59 -4.99 -8.10
CA GLY A 157 -20.57 -5.99 -8.35
C GLY A 157 -19.13 -5.46 -8.32
N ASN A 158 -18.92 -4.24 -7.81
CA ASN A 158 -17.58 -3.68 -7.66
C ASN A 158 -16.90 -4.18 -6.40
N ASP A 159 -15.62 -4.52 -6.50
CA ASP A 159 -14.82 -4.92 -5.34
C ASP A 159 -14.74 -3.80 -4.28
N THR A 160 -14.76 -4.18 -2.99
CA THR A 160 -14.58 -3.27 -1.86
C THR A 160 -13.14 -3.15 -1.41
N ALA A 161 -12.32 -4.18 -1.65
CA ALA A 161 -10.91 -4.24 -1.28
C ALA A 161 -10.09 -4.97 -2.35
N LEU A 162 -8.89 -4.47 -2.62
CA LEU A 162 -8.01 -4.96 -3.68
C LEU A 162 -6.55 -5.05 -3.20
N CYS A 163 -5.87 -6.11 -3.65
CA CYS A 163 -4.42 -6.12 -3.81
C CYS A 163 -4.08 -5.55 -5.19
N TYR A 164 -2.93 -4.91 -5.33
CA TYR A 164 -2.46 -4.38 -6.60
C TYR A 164 -1.18 -5.06 -7.06
N TYR A 165 -1.26 -5.73 -8.22
CA TYR A 165 -0.06 -6.17 -8.93
C TYR A 165 0.28 -5.14 -10.00
N LEU A 166 1.42 -4.48 -9.83
CA LEU A 166 1.89 -3.41 -10.70
C LEU A 166 3.04 -3.89 -11.58
N ILE A 167 3.07 -3.44 -12.82
CA ILE A 167 4.23 -3.57 -13.71
C ILE A 167 4.65 -2.15 -14.09
N MET A 168 5.79 -1.69 -13.55
CA MET A 168 6.37 -0.38 -13.83
C MET A 168 7.59 -0.55 -14.73
N ASP A 169 7.43 -0.29 -16.03
CA ASP A 169 8.47 -0.48 -17.05
C ASP A 169 9.23 -1.82 -16.89
N GLY A 170 8.47 -2.91 -16.73
CA GLY A 170 8.97 -4.27 -16.58
C GLY A 170 9.28 -4.73 -15.15
N ILE A 171 9.42 -3.83 -14.18
CA ILE A 171 9.57 -4.19 -12.76
C ILE A 171 8.19 -4.51 -12.16
N ARG A 172 8.08 -5.68 -11.55
CA ARG A 172 6.83 -6.25 -11.04
C ARG A 172 6.76 -6.12 -9.52
N LEU A 173 5.69 -5.47 -9.04
CA LEU A 173 5.43 -5.25 -7.63
C LEU A 173 4.07 -5.86 -7.27
N LEU A 174 3.97 -6.49 -6.11
CA LEU A 174 2.71 -6.96 -5.54
C LEU A 174 2.51 -6.29 -4.18
N HIS A 175 1.56 -5.36 -4.11
CA HIS A 175 1.14 -4.70 -2.88
C HIS A 175 -0.18 -5.31 -2.41
N MET A 176 -0.18 -5.90 -1.22
CA MET A 176 -1.33 -6.68 -0.76
C MET A 176 -2.44 -5.81 -0.14
N GLY A 177 -2.12 -4.58 0.31
CA GLY A 177 -3.06 -3.84 1.16
C GLY A 177 -3.41 -4.64 2.41
N ASP A 178 -4.67 -4.58 2.81
CA ASP A 178 -5.22 -5.36 3.92
C ASP A 178 -6.01 -6.56 3.39
N THR A 179 -5.63 -7.74 3.85
CA THR A 179 -6.28 -8.99 3.42
C THR A 179 -5.97 -10.16 4.34
N TYR A 180 -6.92 -11.08 4.47
CA TYR A 180 -6.68 -12.46 4.92
C TYR A 180 -6.32 -13.34 3.72
N LEU A 181 -5.66 -14.48 4.01
CA LEU A 181 -5.40 -15.50 3.01
C LEU A 181 -6.66 -16.37 2.80
N THR A 182 -7.04 -16.55 1.55
CA THR A 182 -8.09 -17.46 1.11
C THR A 182 -7.61 -18.30 -0.07
N ASP A 183 -8.26 -19.43 -0.32
CA ASP A 183 -7.93 -20.26 -1.49
C ASP A 183 -8.11 -19.48 -2.81
N GLN A 184 -9.13 -18.62 -2.89
CA GLN A 184 -9.35 -17.74 -4.04
C GLN A 184 -8.16 -16.80 -4.25
N LEU A 185 -7.80 -16.03 -3.21
CA LEU A 185 -6.68 -15.09 -3.29
C LEU A 185 -5.38 -15.81 -3.66
N LEU A 186 -5.11 -16.96 -3.03
CA LEU A 186 -3.91 -17.75 -3.30
C LEU A 186 -3.83 -18.18 -4.76
N ASN A 187 -4.93 -18.71 -5.32
CA ASN A 187 -5.00 -19.12 -6.72
C ASN A 187 -4.79 -17.92 -7.67
N ASP A 188 -5.42 -16.78 -7.38
CA ASP A 188 -5.28 -15.56 -8.18
C ASP A 188 -3.83 -15.05 -8.16
N LEU A 189 -3.18 -15.05 -7.00
CA LEU A 189 -1.77 -14.64 -6.87
C LEU A 189 -0.82 -15.58 -7.61
N GLN A 190 -1.04 -16.89 -7.53
CA GLN A 190 -0.20 -17.87 -8.24
C GLN A 190 -0.36 -17.84 -9.77
N ALA A 191 -1.48 -17.29 -10.27
CA ALA A 191 -1.69 -17.08 -11.71
C ALA A 191 -0.94 -15.85 -12.25
N LEU A 192 -0.40 -14.98 -11.37
CA LEU A 192 0.38 -13.82 -11.77
C LEU A 192 1.85 -14.21 -12.03
N PRO A 193 2.57 -13.45 -12.87
CA PRO A 193 4.01 -13.60 -12.98
C PRO A 193 4.70 -13.37 -11.63
N VAL A 194 5.82 -14.04 -11.39
CA VAL A 194 6.62 -13.88 -10.17
C VAL A 194 6.90 -12.40 -9.87
N PRO A 195 6.54 -11.86 -8.69
CA PRO A 195 6.84 -10.48 -8.33
C PRO A 195 8.32 -10.29 -8.02
N HIS A 196 8.90 -9.19 -8.47
CA HIS A 196 10.23 -8.77 -8.05
C HIS A 196 10.19 -8.25 -6.62
N LEU A 197 9.18 -7.41 -6.30
CA LEU A 197 8.96 -6.83 -4.99
C LEU A 197 7.59 -7.25 -4.46
N PHE A 198 7.56 -7.71 -3.20
CA PHE A 198 6.35 -8.16 -2.52
C PHE A 198 6.14 -7.38 -1.23
N PHE A 199 4.95 -6.78 -1.06
CA PHE A 199 4.59 -5.90 0.06
C PHE A 199 3.38 -6.48 0.83
N PRO A 200 3.57 -7.51 1.68
CA PRO A 200 2.50 -8.11 2.47
C PRO A 200 2.30 -7.41 3.81
N PRO A 201 1.05 -7.30 4.32
CA PRO A 201 0.81 -6.95 5.72
C PRO A 201 1.29 -8.06 6.64
N ILE A 202 1.72 -7.72 7.86
CA ILE A 202 2.25 -8.71 8.82
C ILE A 202 1.61 -8.62 10.23
N ASN A 203 0.67 -7.69 10.43
CA ASN A 203 0.08 -7.43 11.74
C ASN A 203 -0.84 -8.54 12.24
N GLY A 204 -1.33 -9.43 11.37
CA GLY A 204 -2.24 -10.52 11.74
C GLY A 204 -3.56 -10.04 12.34
N GLY A 205 -4.29 -10.94 12.98
CA GLY A 205 -5.51 -10.68 13.72
C GLY A 205 -5.50 -11.43 15.05
N ASP A 206 -6.28 -10.95 16.02
CA ASP A 206 -6.52 -11.63 17.29
C ASP A 206 -7.91 -11.25 17.86
N TYR A 207 -8.37 -12.07 18.83
CA TYR A 207 -9.68 -11.87 19.46
C TYR A 207 -9.89 -10.46 20.03
N PHE A 208 -8.88 -9.90 20.70
CA PHE A 208 -9.02 -8.63 21.41
C PHE A 208 -9.08 -7.43 20.44
N ARG A 209 -8.42 -7.52 19.32
CA ARG A 209 -8.53 -6.54 18.24
C ARG A 209 -9.87 -6.65 17.53
N THR A 210 -10.27 -7.86 17.15
CA THR A 210 -11.57 -8.12 16.50
C THR A 210 -12.75 -7.69 17.37
N ALA A 211 -12.68 -7.91 18.70
CA ALA A 211 -13.71 -7.46 19.64
C ALA A 211 -13.83 -5.93 19.76
N ARG A 212 -12.93 -5.17 19.14
CA ARG A 212 -12.91 -3.70 19.03
C ARG A 212 -13.03 -3.24 17.59
N ASP A 213 -13.62 -4.05 16.73
CA ASP A 213 -13.82 -3.80 15.30
C ASP A 213 -12.49 -3.54 14.50
N CYS A 214 -11.34 -3.99 15.04
CA CYS A 214 -10.09 -3.94 14.34
C CYS A 214 -9.95 -5.22 13.50
N ILE A 215 -10.28 -5.13 12.23
CA ILE A 215 -10.16 -6.24 11.28
C ILE A 215 -8.68 -6.59 11.12
N GLY A 216 -8.35 -7.88 11.20
CA GLY A 216 -6.99 -8.36 11.03
C GLY A 216 -6.61 -8.55 9.57
N ASN A 217 -5.36 -8.97 9.38
CA ASN A 217 -4.76 -9.23 8.08
C ASN A 217 -3.97 -10.56 8.12
N LEU A 218 -3.22 -10.83 7.05
CA LEU A 218 -2.19 -11.86 7.05
C LEU A 218 -1.32 -11.73 8.29
N SER A 219 -1.06 -12.85 8.95
CA SER A 219 -0.05 -12.93 9.99
C SER A 219 1.36 -12.87 9.36
N TYR A 220 2.35 -12.52 10.17
CA TYR A 220 3.76 -12.57 9.75
C TYR A 220 4.18 -13.98 9.25
N ILE A 221 3.55 -15.04 9.76
CA ILE A 221 3.79 -16.44 9.33
C ILE A 221 3.24 -16.62 7.90
N GLU A 222 1.98 -16.29 7.66
CA GLU A 222 1.34 -16.42 6.34
C GLU A 222 2.07 -15.58 5.30
N SER A 223 2.47 -14.36 5.66
CA SER A 223 3.22 -13.45 4.77
C SER A 223 4.60 -14.00 4.41
N ALA A 224 5.29 -14.65 5.36
CA ALA A 224 6.56 -15.32 5.10
C ALA A 224 6.38 -16.54 4.18
N HIS A 225 5.34 -17.35 4.40
CA HIS A 225 5.01 -18.48 3.53
C HIS A 225 4.66 -18.02 2.10
N LEU A 226 3.85 -16.98 1.96
CA LEU A 226 3.52 -16.41 0.65
C LEU A 226 4.74 -15.88 -0.09
N ALA A 227 5.66 -15.19 0.59
CA ALA A 227 6.89 -14.69 -0.02
C ALA A 227 7.71 -15.81 -0.66
N VAL A 228 7.84 -16.94 0.04
CA VAL A 228 8.55 -18.13 -0.46
C VAL A 228 7.76 -18.81 -1.59
N LEU A 229 6.45 -18.98 -1.40
CA LEU A 229 5.57 -19.66 -2.37
C LEU A 229 5.48 -18.91 -3.70
N LEU A 230 5.42 -17.58 -3.64
CA LEU A 230 5.37 -16.71 -4.83
C LEU A 230 6.76 -16.48 -5.44
N HIS A 231 7.80 -17.02 -4.84
CA HIS A 231 9.20 -16.81 -5.29
C HIS A 231 9.57 -15.34 -5.42
N ALA A 232 9.06 -14.47 -4.55
CA ALA A 232 9.38 -13.04 -4.57
C ALA A 232 10.89 -12.82 -4.46
N ASP A 233 11.47 -11.96 -5.34
CA ASP A 233 12.90 -11.69 -5.25
C ASP A 233 13.24 -10.94 -3.96
N MET A 234 12.41 -9.97 -3.55
CA MET A 234 12.57 -9.27 -2.27
C MET A 234 11.19 -8.99 -1.64
N THR A 235 11.10 -9.16 -0.31
CA THR A 235 9.89 -8.86 0.45
C THR A 235 10.10 -7.66 1.37
N VAL A 236 9.12 -6.77 1.39
CA VAL A 236 9.06 -5.58 2.24
C VAL A 236 7.78 -5.64 3.08
N PRO A 237 7.85 -5.98 4.37
CA PRO A 237 6.65 -6.11 5.19
C PRO A 237 5.95 -4.76 5.36
N THR A 238 4.62 -4.80 5.50
CA THR A 238 3.76 -3.62 5.67
C THR A 238 2.85 -3.77 6.89
N HIS A 239 2.09 -2.72 7.20
CA HIS A 239 1.03 -2.71 8.21
C HIS A 239 1.50 -3.12 9.62
N TYR A 240 2.59 -2.53 10.11
CA TYR A 240 3.16 -2.96 11.39
C TYR A 240 3.48 -1.83 12.36
N ASP A 241 3.27 -0.54 11.99
CA ASP A 241 3.96 0.52 12.73
C ASP A 241 3.18 1.80 13.03
N MET A 242 2.03 2.06 12.40
CA MET A 242 1.39 3.38 12.49
C MET A 242 0.31 3.46 13.57
N ILE A 243 -0.60 2.49 13.63
CA ILE A 243 -1.82 2.60 14.43
C ILE A 243 -1.61 2.07 15.83
N ILE A 244 -1.93 2.90 16.84
CA ILE A 244 -1.84 2.53 18.26
C ILE A 244 -2.70 1.27 18.51
N GLY A 245 -2.09 0.26 19.12
CA GLY A 245 -2.75 -1.02 19.42
C GLY A 245 -2.88 -1.99 18.24
N ASN A 246 -2.33 -1.63 17.07
CA ASN A 246 -2.27 -2.49 15.88
C ASN A 246 -0.85 -2.54 15.29
N THR A 247 0.14 -2.66 16.15
CA THR A 247 1.56 -2.73 15.77
C THR A 247 2.16 -4.08 16.09
N ILE A 248 3.21 -4.43 15.35
CA ILE A 248 3.99 -5.64 15.58
C ILE A 248 5.47 -5.35 15.30
N ASP A 249 6.38 -6.07 15.96
CA ASP A 249 7.81 -6.02 15.67
C ASP A 249 8.08 -6.70 14.31
N PRO A 250 8.51 -5.99 13.27
CA PRO A 250 8.73 -6.59 11.97
C PRO A 250 9.91 -7.56 11.91
N THR A 251 10.78 -7.60 12.94
CA THR A 251 11.90 -8.55 12.99
C THR A 251 11.43 -9.99 13.14
N ILE A 252 10.22 -10.21 13.71
CA ILE A 252 9.66 -11.57 13.80
C ILE A 252 9.32 -12.14 12.43
N PHE A 253 8.89 -11.27 11.47
CA PHE A 253 8.68 -11.66 10.11
C PHE A 253 9.99 -12.09 9.43
N LEU A 254 11.09 -11.34 9.61
CA LEU A 254 12.39 -11.73 9.06
C LEU A 254 12.83 -13.09 9.59
N ARG A 255 12.68 -13.31 10.90
CA ARG A 255 13.04 -14.59 11.51
C ARG A 255 12.24 -15.74 10.88
N GLU A 256 10.94 -15.58 10.73
CA GLU A 256 10.07 -16.58 10.13
C GLU A 256 10.44 -16.85 8.67
N LEU A 257 10.65 -15.79 7.89
CA LEU A 257 11.03 -15.89 6.48
C LEU A 257 12.34 -16.68 6.31
N TRP A 258 13.35 -16.40 7.13
CA TRP A 258 14.64 -17.09 7.03
C TRP A 258 14.62 -18.52 7.61
N MET A 259 13.68 -18.85 8.48
CA MET A 259 13.45 -20.24 8.88
C MET A 259 12.89 -21.07 7.72
N GLN A 260 12.10 -20.48 6.84
CA GLN A 260 11.53 -21.14 5.67
C GLN A 260 12.48 -21.16 4.47
N ASN A 261 13.17 -20.06 4.22
CA ASN A 261 14.19 -19.93 3.18
C ASN A 261 15.29 -18.96 3.63
N SER A 262 16.42 -19.52 4.06
CA SER A 262 17.57 -18.73 4.56
C SER A 262 18.20 -17.81 3.51
N ALA A 263 17.91 -18.00 2.22
CA ALA A 263 18.38 -17.15 1.12
C ALA A 263 17.35 -16.07 0.71
N ALA A 264 16.17 -16.05 1.34
CA ALA A 264 15.15 -15.03 1.01
C ALA A 264 15.64 -13.64 1.37
N LYS A 265 15.43 -12.70 0.45
CA LYS A 265 15.76 -11.29 0.65
C LYS A 265 14.55 -10.55 1.25
N ALA A 266 14.80 -9.73 2.23
CA ALA A 266 13.80 -8.84 2.79
C ALA A 266 14.42 -7.51 3.23
N HIS A 267 13.61 -6.46 3.22
CA HIS A 267 14.00 -5.13 3.69
C HIS A 267 12.91 -4.58 4.61
N ILE A 268 13.28 -4.13 5.82
CA ILE A 268 12.41 -3.38 6.72
C ILE A 268 12.79 -1.91 6.58
N PRO A 269 12.03 -1.09 5.84
CA PRO A 269 12.40 0.28 5.60
C PRO A 269 12.19 1.16 6.83
N MET A 270 13.03 2.18 6.97
CA MET A 270 12.77 3.30 7.88
C MET A 270 11.75 4.26 7.25
N LEU A 271 11.01 4.99 8.09
CA LEU A 271 10.08 6.02 7.63
C LEU A 271 10.80 7.09 6.78
N GLY A 272 10.36 7.30 5.55
CA GLY A 272 10.97 8.23 4.60
C GLY A 272 12.29 7.75 3.98
N GLU A 273 12.66 6.49 4.18
CA GLU A 273 13.83 5.90 3.54
C GLU A 273 13.55 5.64 2.06
N ARG A 274 14.53 5.99 1.20
CA ARG A 274 14.58 5.61 -0.20
C ARG A 274 15.32 4.29 -0.38
N PHE A 275 14.72 3.38 -1.10
CA PHE A 275 15.35 2.15 -1.55
C PHE A 275 15.40 2.08 -3.07
N PHE A 276 16.50 1.57 -3.64
CA PHE A 276 16.63 1.29 -5.06
C PHE A 276 16.59 -0.22 -5.30
N TYR A 277 15.69 -0.63 -6.16
CA TYR A 277 15.64 -1.99 -6.68
C TYR A 277 16.18 -2.01 -8.10
N HIS A 278 17.09 -2.92 -8.37
CA HIS A 278 17.69 -3.14 -9.69
C HIS A 278 17.32 -4.53 -10.21
N LEU A 279 16.93 -4.62 -11.51
CA LEU A 279 16.70 -5.89 -12.20
C LEU A 279 17.99 -6.65 -12.42
#